data_2027f724dd2c2cc892c42106644f7960
#
_entry.id   2027f724dd2c2cc892c42106644f7960
#
_cell.length_a   1.000
_cell.length_b   1.000
_cell.length_c   1.000
_cell.angle_alpha   90.00
_cell.angle_beta   90.00
_cell.angle_gamma   90.00
#
_symmetry.space_group_name_H-M   'P 1'
#
loop_
_entity.id
_entity.type
_entity.pdbx_description
1 polymer ?
#
loop_
_entity_poly.entity_id
_entity_poly.type
_entity_poly.pdbx_seq_one_letter_code
_entity_poly.pdbx_strand_id
1 'polypeptide(L)'
;MHPTRLAALLLSLLLAGCAGFGTRDPLQVDLAGMEPIPGEGLEMRFNLKLRVQNPNESAIHYSGVALELDLNDLPLARGVSSQGGTVAGFGETLIEVPVTISAFSVLRQAWGLTGASPVQNVPYALRGKLGGGFWGTRRFTDAGVLSIPEPTDTP
;
A
#
# COMPACT_ATOMS: atom_id res chain seq x y z
N MET A 1 55.40 17.39 5.52
CA MET A 1 54.28 16.44 5.75
C MET A 1 54.39 15.38 4.67
N HIS A 2 54.50 14.09 5.04
CA HIS A 2 54.65 13.01 4.05
C HIS A 2 53.35 12.80 3.29
N PRO A 3 53.38 12.75 1.93
CA PRO A 3 52.18 12.60 1.10
C PRO A 3 51.36 11.32 1.43
N THR A 4 52.04 10.28 1.94
CA THR A 4 51.44 9.04 2.39
C THR A 4 50.50 9.22 3.60
N ARG A 5 50.82 10.13 4.53
CA ARG A 5 50.00 10.39 5.74
C ARG A 5 48.75 11.20 5.36
N LEU A 6 48.87 12.09 4.38
CA LEU A 6 47.72 12.86 3.87
C LEU A 6 46.76 11.98 3.11
N ALA A 7 47.26 11.05 2.28
CA ALA A 7 46.45 10.08 1.57
C ALA A 7 45.72 9.10 2.53
N ALA A 8 46.37 8.66 3.60
CA ALA A 8 45.75 7.82 4.60
C ALA A 8 44.63 8.52 5.38
N LEU A 9 44.81 9.81 5.71
CA LEU A 9 43.80 10.65 6.35
C LEU A 9 42.57 10.91 5.45
N LEU A 10 42.80 11.17 4.16
CA LEU A 10 41.70 11.32 3.19
C LEU A 10 40.95 10.03 2.97
N LEU A 11 41.63 8.89 2.94
CA LEU A 11 41.01 7.58 2.79
C LEU A 11 40.17 7.21 4.03
N SER A 12 40.64 7.50 5.24
CA SER A 12 39.87 7.27 6.47
C SER A 12 38.64 8.18 6.58
N LEU A 13 38.71 9.42 6.06
CA LEU A 13 37.56 10.34 6.02
C LEU A 13 36.48 9.87 5.04
N LEU A 14 36.88 9.25 3.92
CA LEU A 14 35.97 8.67 2.94
C LEU A 14 35.26 7.41 3.46
N LEU A 15 35.91 6.60 4.30
CA LEU A 15 35.29 5.42 4.90
C LEU A 15 34.32 5.76 6.05
N ALA A 16 34.48 6.90 6.72
CA ALA A 16 33.58 7.33 7.79
C ALA A 16 32.21 7.81 7.27
N GLY A 17 32.08 8.11 5.97
CA GLY A 17 30.85 8.62 5.37
C GLY A 17 29.72 7.59 5.20
N CYS A 18 29.97 6.31 5.31
CA CYS A 18 28.96 5.26 5.09
C CYS A 18 28.16 4.85 6.33
N ALA A 19 28.47 5.36 7.52
CA ALA A 19 27.86 4.92 8.78
C ALA A 19 26.56 5.65 9.19
N GLY A 20 26.07 6.59 8.35
CA GLY A 20 24.98 7.51 8.74
C GLY A 20 23.65 7.38 8.01
N PHE A 21 23.47 6.43 7.10
CA PHE A 21 22.16 6.20 6.51
C PHE A 21 21.34 5.31 7.43
N GLY A 22 20.66 5.90 8.39
CA GLY A 22 19.69 5.21 9.23
C GLY A 22 18.71 4.45 8.31
N THR A 23 18.68 3.13 8.44
CA THR A 23 17.68 2.31 7.76
C THR A 23 16.32 2.71 8.30
N ARG A 24 15.49 3.36 7.45
CA ARG A 24 14.11 3.64 7.81
C ARG A 24 13.31 2.37 7.73
N ASP A 25 12.52 2.12 8.75
CA ASP A 25 11.60 1.01 8.74
C ASP A 25 10.52 1.20 7.66
N PRO A 26 10.09 0.13 7.00
CA PRO A 26 9.02 0.21 6.02
C PRO A 26 7.72 0.67 6.68
N LEU A 27 6.90 1.41 5.91
CA LEU A 27 5.53 1.72 6.32
C LEU A 27 4.73 0.44 6.46
N GLN A 28 3.93 0.38 7.51
CA GLN A 28 2.90 -0.65 7.64
C GLN A 28 1.61 -0.09 7.03
N VAL A 29 1.04 -0.84 6.10
CA VAL A 29 -0.18 -0.41 5.39
C VAL A 29 -1.12 -1.59 5.34
N ASP A 30 -2.27 -1.44 5.98
CA ASP A 30 -3.30 -2.46 6.08
C ASP A 30 -4.57 -2.00 5.35
N LEU A 31 -5.29 -2.94 4.75
CA LEU A 31 -6.63 -2.68 4.22
C LEU A 31 -7.63 -2.60 5.40
N ALA A 32 -8.03 -1.38 5.75
CA ALA A 32 -8.93 -1.11 6.88
C ALA A 32 -10.41 -1.23 6.50
N GLY A 33 -10.76 -1.10 5.21
CA GLY A 33 -12.15 -1.20 4.77
C GLY A 33 -12.34 -0.84 3.31
N MET A 34 -13.57 -1.09 2.84
CA MET A 34 -14.02 -0.79 1.48
C MET A 34 -15.47 -0.32 1.54
N GLU A 35 -15.76 0.84 0.99
CA GLU A 35 -17.10 1.42 0.95
C GLU A 35 -17.55 1.65 -0.50
N PRO A 36 -18.77 1.25 -0.86
CA PRO A 36 -19.29 1.51 -2.20
C PRO A 36 -19.52 3.01 -2.40
N ILE A 37 -19.18 3.50 -3.59
CA ILE A 37 -19.47 4.87 -4.02
C ILE A 37 -20.19 4.83 -5.36
N PRO A 38 -20.97 5.88 -5.74
CA PRO A 38 -21.67 5.91 -7.02
C PRO A 38 -20.73 5.65 -8.19
N GLY A 39 -21.07 4.69 -9.05
CA GLY A 39 -20.38 4.33 -10.27
C GLY A 39 -21.20 4.73 -11.49
N GLU A 40 -20.61 4.63 -12.68
CA GLU A 40 -21.26 4.87 -13.95
C GLU A 40 -21.26 3.60 -14.82
N GLY A 41 -22.39 3.30 -15.46
CA GLY A 41 -22.51 2.18 -16.38
C GLY A 41 -22.34 0.80 -15.70
N LEU A 42 -21.45 -0.03 -16.24
CA LEU A 42 -21.14 -1.38 -15.74
C LEU A 42 -19.94 -1.41 -14.76
N GLU A 43 -19.52 -0.24 -14.28
CA GLU A 43 -18.42 -0.12 -13.32
C GLU A 43 -18.94 0.00 -11.89
N MET A 44 -18.40 -0.77 -11.01
CA MET A 44 -18.59 -0.61 -9.57
C MET A 44 -17.41 0.17 -9.00
N ARG A 45 -17.69 1.23 -8.26
CA ARG A 45 -16.68 2.06 -7.65
C ARG A 45 -16.72 1.92 -6.12
N PHE A 46 -15.55 1.91 -5.53
CA PHE A 46 -15.38 1.81 -4.08
C PHE A 46 -14.32 2.78 -3.61
N ASN A 47 -14.46 3.25 -2.38
CA ASN A 47 -13.35 3.84 -1.63
C ASN A 47 -12.68 2.75 -0.81
N LEU A 48 -11.42 2.46 -1.11
CA LEU A 48 -10.58 1.64 -0.24
C LEU A 48 -10.00 2.53 0.87
N LYS A 49 -10.17 2.10 2.12
CA LYS A 49 -9.58 2.74 3.29
C LYS A 49 -8.31 2.01 3.68
N LEU A 50 -7.20 2.68 3.56
CA LEU A 50 -5.88 2.19 3.95
C LEU A 50 -5.52 2.79 5.30
N ARG A 51 -5.19 1.94 6.28
CA ARG A 51 -4.54 2.36 7.50
C ARG A 51 -3.04 2.37 7.25
N VAL A 52 -2.42 3.53 7.36
CA VAL A 52 -0.98 3.71 7.14
C VAL A 52 -0.33 4.08 8.46
N GLN A 53 0.58 3.24 8.94
CA GLN A 53 1.35 3.45 10.16
C GLN A 53 2.81 3.74 9.81
N ASN A 54 3.36 4.74 10.45
CA ASN A 54 4.75 5.15 10.29
C ASN A 54 5.56 4.79 11.55
N PRO A 55 6.38 3.73 11.51
CA PRO A 55 7.19 3.32 12.65
C PRO A 55 8.44 4.19 12.85
N ASN A 56 8.63 5.22 12.04
CA ASN A 56 9.79 6.09 12.10
C ASN A 56 9.49 7.38 12.86
N GLU A 57 10.51 7.98 13.47
CA GLU A 57 10.40 9.26 14.14
C GLU A 57 10.04 10.41 13.19
N SER A 58 10.55 10.38 11.96
CA SER A 58 10.32 11.44 10.98
C SER A 58 8.98 11.28 10.29
N ALA A 59 8.21 12.36 10.18
CA ALA A 59 6.98 12.39 9.41
C ALA A 59 7.21 12.06 7.92
N ILE A 60 6.21 11.48 7.29
CA ILE A 60 6.22 11.13 5.86
C ILE A 60 5.16 11.97 5.15
N HIS A 61 5.62 12.79 4.22
CA HIS A 61 4.75 13.57 3.34
C HIS A 61 4.54 12.83 2.03
N TYR A 62 3.30 12.79 1.55
CA TYR A 62 2.95 12.20 0.25
C TYR A 62 2.04 13.15 -0.53
N SER A 63 2.11 13.08 -1.86
CA SER A 63 1.31 13.91 -2.79
C SER A 63 0.29 13.09 -3.57
N GLY A 64 0.25 11.79 -3.34
CA GLY A 64 -0.70 10.90 -4.02
C GLY A 64 -0.45 9.45 -3.66
N VAL A 65 -1.42 8.63 -4.00
CA VAL A 65 -1.41 7.18 -3.76
C VAL A 65 -1.78 6.46 -5.05
N ALA A 66 -1.10 5.37 -5.33
CA ALA A 66 -1.53 4.42 -6.35
C ALA A 66 -1.49 3.02 -5.77
N LEU A 67 -2.50 2.21 -6.08
CA LEU A 67 -2.60 0.84 -5.58
C LEU A 67 -3.20 -0.12 -6.61
N GLU A 68 -2.92 -1.38 -6.40
CA GLU A 68 -3.50 -2.53 -7.08
C GLU A 68 -3.93 -3.54 -6.02
N LEU A 69 -5.13 -4.08 -6.18
CA LEU A 69 -5.72 -5.10 -5.32
C LEU A 69 -5.97 -6.35 -6.16
N ASP A 70 -5.32 -7.42 -5.78
CA ASP A 70 -5.57 -8.75 -6.30
C ASP A 70 -6.44 -9.52 -5.29
N LEU A 71 -7.34 -10.35 -5.79
CA LEU A 71 -8.17 -11.24 -4.99
C LEU A 71 -8.03 -12.65 -5.58
N ASN A 72 -7.71 -13.62 -4.73
CA ASN A 72 -7.47 -15.00 -5.17
C ASN A 72 -6.46 -15.09 -6.35
N ASP A 73 -5.35 -14.34 -6.23
CA ASP A 73 -4.29 -14.22 -7.25
C ASP A 73 -4.73 -13.62 -8.60
N LEU A 74 -5.95 -13.09 -8.68
CA LEU A 74 -6.47 -12.44 -9.89
C LEU A 74 -6.65 -10.93 -9.67
N PRO A 75 -6.23 -10.09 -10.62
CA PRO A 75 -6.43 -8.65 -10.53
C PRO A 75 -7.92 -8.30 -10.39
N LEU A 76 -8.28 -7.59 -9.31
CA LEU A 76 -9.63 -7.15 -9.04
C LEU A 76 -9.82 -5.66 -9.33
N ALA A 77 -8.98 -4.82 -8.72
CA ALA A 77 -9.14 -3.38 -8.75
C ALA A 77 -7.81 -2.63 -8.83
N ARG A 78 -7.87 -1.42 -9.39
CA ARG A 78 -6.78 -0.45 -9.39
C ARG A 78 -7.32 0.90 -9.02
N GLY A 79 -6.53 1.68 -8.29
CA GLY A 79 -6.90 3.01 -7.87
C GLY A 79 -5.73 3.96 -7.83
N VAL A 80 -6.05 5.23 -8.07
CA VAL A 80 -5.14 6.35 -7.90
C VAL A 80 -5.86 7.49 -7.20
N SER A 81 -5.14 8.19 -6.34
CA SER A 81 -5.61 9.39 -5.67
C SER A 81 -4.51 10.44 -5.72
N SER A 82 -4.86 11.65 -6.11
CA SER A 82 -3.97 12.82 -6.06
C SER A 82 -4.05 13.54 -4.71
N GLN A 83 -4.81 13.01 -3.76
CA GLN A 83 -4.87 13.57 -2.42
C GLN A 83 -3.55 13.33 -1.70
N GLY A 84 -2.92 14.42 -1.30
CA GLY A 84 -1.70 14.40 -0.52
C GLY A 84 -2.00 14.50 0.99
N GLY A 85 -1.00 14.18 1.78
CA GLY A 85 -1.10 14.26 3.23
C GLY A 85 0.22 14.01 3.94
N THR A 86 0.12 13.81 5.24
CA THR A 86 1.27 13.55 6.11
C THR A 86 0.92 12.45 7.09
N VAL A 87 1.79 11.45 7.18
CA VAL A 87 1.76 10.47 8.28
C VAL A 87 2.80 10.91 9.30
N ALA A 88 2.35 11.30 10.48
CA ALA A 88 3.23 11.75 11.56
C ALA A 88 4.26 10.67 11.94
N GLY A 89 5.39 11.09 12.52
CA GLY A 89 6.32 10.14 13.12
C GLY A 89 5.65 9.39 14.26
N PHE A 90 5.86 8.06 14.33
CA PHE A 90 5.18 7.16 15.27
C PHE A 90 3.66 7.29 15.28
N GLY A 91 3.07 7.71 14.15
CA GLY A 91 1.65 7.95 13.99
C GLY A 91 1.00 7.09 12.92
N GLU A 92 -0.32 7.16 12.86
CA GLU A 92 -1.11 6.55 11.81
C GLU A 92 -2.07 7.54 11.15
N THR A 93 -2.50 7.21 9.94
CA THR A 93 -3.56 7.93 9.23
C THR A 93 -4.39 6.98 8.38
N LEU A 94 -5.65 7.35 8.12
CA LEU A 94 -6.48 6.68 7.13
C LEU A 94 -6.38 7.44 5.81
N ILE A 95 -6.13 6.70 4.74
CA ILE A 95 -6.08 7.23 3.37
C ILE A 95 -7.18 6.56 2.56
N GLU A 96 -8.01 7.37 1.91
CA GLU A 96 -9.06 6.88 1.04
C GLU A 96 -8.60 6.93 -0.42
N VAL A 97 -8.75 5.81 -1.12
CA VAL A 97 -8.37 5.70 -2.52
C VAL A 97 -9.55 5.17 -3.31
N PRO A 98 -10.11 5.96 -4.24
CA PRO A 98 -11.15 5.48 -5.12
C PRO A 98 -10.59 4.42 -6.07
N VAL A 99 -11.27 3.29 -6.15
CA VAL A 99 -10.96 2.19 -7.06
C VAL A 99 -12.15 1.85 -7.92
N THR A 100 -11.89 1.36 -9.11
CA THR A 100 -12.91 0.88 -10.04
C THR A 100 -12.74 -0.61 -10.24
N ILE A 101 -13.82 -1.35 -10.11
CA ILE A 101 -13.93 -2.77 -10.39
C ILE A 101 -14.79 -2.93 -11.62
N SER A 102 -14.25 -3.47 -12.70
CA SER A 102 -15.02 -3.75 -13.90
C SER A 102 -15.89 -5.01 -13.72
N ALA A 103 -17.07 -5.05 -14.34
CA ALA A 103 -17.91 -6.24 -14.36
C ALA A 103 -17.16 -7.47 -14.90
N PHE A 104 -16.20 -7.25 -15.80
CA PHE A 104 -15.36 -8.31 -16.35
C PHE A 104 -14.40 -8.90 -15.30
N SER A 105 -13.87 -8.07 -14.39
CA SER A 105 -13.05 -8.53 -13.27
C SER A 105 -13.85 -9.41 -12.31
N VAL A 106 -15.11 -9.03 -12.02
CA VAL A 106 -16.02 -9.82 -11.18
C VAL A 106 -16.33 -11.17 -11.83
N LEU A 107 -16.62 -11.17 -13.14
CA LEU A 107 -16.90 -12.41 -13.88
C LEU A 107 -15.68 -13.35 -13.88
N ARG A 108 -14.48 -12.82 -14.06
CA ARG A 108 -13.23 -13.60 -13.98
C ARG A 108 -13.03 -14.22 -12.60
N GLN A 109 -13.31 -13.48 -11.53
CA GLN A 109 -13.27 -13.99 -10.17
C GLN A 109 -14.29 -15.13 -9.99
N ALA A 110 -15.51 -14.96 -10.49
CA ALA A 110 -16.57 -15.97 -10.39
C ALA A 110 -16.17 -17.27 -11.11
N TRP A 111 -15.51 -17.20 -12.27
CA TRP A 111 -15.02 -18.39 -12.98
C TRP A 111 -13.86 -19.08 -12.27
N GLY A 112 -12.98 -18.32 -11.61
CA GLY A 112 -11.91 -18.89 -10.79
C GLY A 112 -12.41 -19.62 -9.55
N LEU A 113 -13.65 -19.34 -9.11
CA LEU A 113 -14.30 -19.95 -7.94
C LEU A 113 -15.19 -21.15 -8.31
N THR A 114 -15.37 -21.47 -9.60
CA THR A 114 -16.17 -22.64 -10.05
C THR A 114 -15.46 -23.94 -9.64
N GLY A 115 -15.79 -24.43 -8.46
CA GLY A 115 -15.21 -25.64 -7.85
C GLY A 115 -14.78 -25.47 -6.39
N ALA A 116 -14.80 -24.26 -5.87
CA ALA A 116 -14.51 -23.99 -4.47
C ALA A 116 -15.78 -23.96 -3.62
N SER A 117 -15.67 -24.46 -2.40
CA SER A 117 -16.66 -24.33 -1.31
C SER A 117 -17.05 -22.85 -1.08
N PRO A 118 -18.15 -22.57 -0.38
CA PRO A 118 -18.63 -21.20 -0.18
C PRO A 118 -17.50 -20.27 0.24
N VAL A 119 -17.47 -19.11 -0.40
CA VAL A 119 -16.38 -18.10 -0.34
C VAL A 119 -16.34 -17.47 1.04
N GLN A 120 -15.82 -18.19 2.04
CA GLN A 120 -15.74 -17.69 3.40
C GLN A 120 -14.41 -16.96 3.68
N ASN A 121 -13.35 -17.34 3.01
CA ASN A 121 -12.02 -16.79 3.24
C ASN A 121 -11.29 -16.57 1.91
N VAL A 122 -11.31 -15.35 1.39
CA VAL A 122 -10.69 -15.03 0.11
C VAL A 122 -9.35 -14.36 0.35
N PRO A 123 -8.23 -14.96 -0.08
CA PRO A 123 -6.94 -14.32 0.03
C PRO A 123 -6.89 -13.07 -0.85
N TYR A 124 -6.31 -12.00 -0.31
CA TYR A 124 -6.03 -10.77 -1.05
C TYR A 124 -4.55 -10.42 -0.99
N ALA A 125 -4.10 -9.72 -2.02
CA ALA A 125 -2.80 -9.06 -2.04
C ALA A 125 -2.99 -7.61 -2.50
N LEU A 126 -2.55 -6.68 -1.67
CA LEU A 126 -2.56 -5.26 -1.92
C LEU A 126 -1.12 -4.80 -2.18
N ARG A 127 -0.92 -4.09 -3.28
CA ARG A 127 0.35 -3.48 -3.63
C ARG A 127 0.14 -2.03 -3.96
N GLY A 128 1.04 -1.17 -3.50
CA GLY A 128 0.88 0.24 -3.79
C GLY A 128 2.12 1.07 -3.53
N LYS A 129 1.93 2.36 -3.72
CA LYS A 129 2.95 3.37 -3.48
C LYS A 129 2.33 4.68 -3.02
N LEU A 130 2.97 5.32 -2.06
CA LEU A 130 2.80 6.72 -1.71
C LEU A 130 3.84 7.51 -2.50
N GLY A 131 3.37 8.39 -3.37
CA GLY A 131 4.21 9.21 -4.22
C GLY A 131 4.45 10.58 -3.64
N GLY A 132 5.56 11.18 -4.00
CA GLY A 132 5.84 12.57 -3.70
C GLY A 132 6.80 12.83 -2.54
N GLY A 133 7.15 14.12 -2.42
CA GLY A 133 8.12 14.58 -1.46
C GLY A 133 9.56 14.45 -1.93
N PHE A 134 10.42 15.22 -1.28
CA PHE A 134 11.87 15.30 -1.54
C PHE A 134 12.57 13.93 -1.36
N TRP A 135 11.96 13.00 -0.63
CA TRP A 135 12.52 11.69 -0.28
C TRP A 135 12.03 10.53 -1.15
N GLY A 136 11.32 10.83 -2.24
CA GLY A 136 10.90 9.83 -3.24
C GLY A 136 9.66 9.03 -2.87
N THR A 137 9.43 7.99 -3.66
CA THR A 137 8.25 7.11 -3.57
C THR A 137 8.45 6.04 -2.49
N ARG A 138 7.45 5.82 -1.63
CA ARG A 138 7.38 4.72 -0.68
C ARG A 138 6.46 3.63 -1.20
N ARG A 139 7.00 2.43 -1.41
CA ARG A 139 6.20 1.26 -1.79
C ARG A 139 5.74 0.53 -0.56
N PHE A 140 4.56 -0.09 -0.66
CA PHE A 140 4.00 -0.93 0.38
C PHE A 140 3.34 -2.17 -0.23
N THR A 141 3.23 -3.21 0.57
CA THR A 141 2.49 -4.43 0.27
C THR A 141 1.77 -4.87 1.53
N ASP A 142 0.56 -5.38 1.34
CA ASP A 142 -0.22 -6.02 2.39
C ASP A 142 -0.87 -7.28 1.80
N ALA A 143 -1.07 -8.31 2.61
CA ALA A 143 -1.74 -9.53 2.21
C ALA A 143 -2.47 -10.13 3.40
N GLY A 144 -3.63 -10.66 3.14
CA GLY A 144 -4.47 -11.25 4.19
C GLY A 144 -5.60 -12.07 3.60
N VAL A 145 -6.61 -12.28 4.41
CA VAL A 145 -7.81 -13.01 4.05
C VAL A 145 -9.01 -12.15 4.35
N LEU A 146 -9.87 -11.92 3.35
CA LEU A 146 -11.16 -11.27 3.51
C LEU A 146 -12.19 -12.31 3.95
N SER A 147 -12.72 -12.14 5.15
CA SER A 147 -13.87 -12.92 5.60
C SER A 147 -15.14 -12.21 5.15
N ILE A 148 -15.91 -12.84 4.28
CA ILE A 148 -17.21 -12.34 3.85
C ILE A 148 -18.24 -12.87 4.88
N PRO A 149 -18.92 -12.00 5.64
CA PRO A 149 -19.97 -12.44 6.55
C PRO A 149 -21.07 -13.14 5.75
N GLU A 150 -21.52 -14.30 6.21
CA GLU A 150 -22.72 -14.89 5.66
C GLU A 150 -23.90 -13.93 5.87
N PRO A 151 -24.79 -13.79 4.86
CA PRO A 151 -26.05 -13.09 5.09
C PRO A 151 -26.75 -13.79 6.24
N THR A 152 -26.87 -13.14 7.39
CA THR A 152 -27.72 -13.64 8.45
C THR A 152 -29.14 -13.53 7.93
N ASP A 153 -29.73 -14.68 7.56
CA ASP A 153 -31.18 -14.80 7.41
C ASP A 153 -31.80 -14.45 8.76
N THR A 154 -32.20 -13.20 8.89
CA THR A 154 -33.02 -12.76 10.03
C THR A 154 -34.45 -13.24 9.71
N PRO A 155 -35.04 -14.06 10.57
CA PRO A 155 -36.41 -14.53 10.40
C PRO A 155 -37.45 -13.39 10.48
#